data_1469edc2e23b923008c604c634e37b09
#
_entry.id   1469edc2e23b923008c604c634e37b09
#
_cell.length_a   1.000
_cell.length_b   1.000
_cell.length_c   1.000
_cell.angle_alpha   90.00
_cell.angle_beta   90.00
_cell.angle_gamma   90.00
#
_symmetry.space_group_name_H-M   'P 1'
#
loop_
_entity.id
_entity.type
_entity.pdbx_description
1 polymer ?
#
loop_
_entity_poly.entity_id
_entity_poly.type
_entity_poly.pdbx_seq_one_letter_code
_entity_poly.pdbx_strand_id
1 'polypeptide(L)'
;TYAFIKTQSATHPVQMLCRVLEVAPSGYYAWLKQPLSNRAQEDARLLRLIRASFVASQGIYGAPRVFLDLREAGETCSKHRVARLMRENRLQALHGYRTRRWSVGKPAVLIPNLLQRRFTVSRANRAWVTDITYIRTWQGWLYLGVVMDLFSRKIIGWAARPTIHRELVLDAVLMAVRARRPRGTLIHSDQGTQFGSDAWRRFCRSHRLEPSMSRKGNCWDNAVAEAFFGTLKKELIKKHIYRSRDLATVAIADYIETFYNRSRRHSHIGGVSPEQFEAAHKSRKQSVH
;
A
#
# COMPACT_ATOMS: atom_id res chain seq x y z
N THR A 1 37.48 0.15 22.89
CA THR A 1 38.68 -0.37 23.54
C THR A 1 39.77 -0.72 22.52
N TYR A 2 39.58 -1.66 21.57
CA TYR A 2 40.60 -2.12 20.63
C TYR A 2 41.12 -1.03 19.67
N ALA A 3 40.30 -0.09 19.21
CA ALA A 3 40.74 1.04 18.44
C ALA A 3 41.71 1.96 19.23
N PHE A 4 41.44 2.15 20.52
CA PHE A 4 42.33 2.89 21.43
C PHE A 4 43.66 2.16 21.60
N ILE A 5 43.66 0.84 21.85
CA ILE A 5 44.87 0.01 21.93
C ILE A 5 45.71 0.18 20.64
N LYS A 6 45.08 0.14 19.47
CA LYS A 6 45.74 0.33 18.18
C LYS A 6 46.42 1.70 18.09
N THR A 7 45.74 2.76 18.54
CA THR A 7 46.33 4.13 18.52
C THR A 7 47.54 4.25 19.49
N GLN A 8 47.42 3.63 20.70
CA GLN A 8 48.45 3.71 21.72
C GLN A 8 49.58 2.67 21.56
N SER A 9 49.43 1.70 20.67
CA SER A 9 50.43 0.65 20.43
C SER A 9 51.76 1.17 19.82
N ALA A 10 51.78 2.42 19.32
CA ALA A 10 52.98 3.09 18.89
C ALA A 10 53.90 3.51 20.07
N THR A 11 53.30 3.76 21.25
CA THR A 11 54.03 4.28 22.44
C THR A 11 54.08 3.29 23.58
N HIS A 12 53.20 2.31 23.64
CA HIS A 12 53.09 1.35 24.74
C HIS A 12 52.92 -0.09 24.26
N PRO A 13 53.53 -1.08 24.96
CA PRO A 13 53.36 -2.50 24.59
C PRO A 13 51.89 -2.94 24.65
N VAL A 14 51.43 -3.64 23.59
CA VAL A 14 50.03 -4.12 23.47
C VAL A 14 49.61 -4.94 24.66
N GLN A 15 50.51 -5.83 25.19
CA GLN A 15 50.21 -6.68 26.35
C GLN A 15 49.90 -5.85 27.61
N MET A 16 50.65 -4.74 27.83
CA MET A 16 50.44 -3.83 28.95
C MET A 16 49.07 -3.11 28.80
N LEU A 17 48.79 -2.59 27.61
CA LEU A 17 47.53 -1.92 27.31
C LEU A 17 46.32 -2.87 27.49
N CYS A 18 46.47 -4.13 27.04
CA CYS A 18 45.44 -5.14 27.23
C CYS A 18 45.21 -5.47 28.70
N ARG A 19 46.26 -5.54 29.50
CA ARG A 19 46.17 -5.81 30.97
C ARG A 19 45.45 -4.65 31.66
N VAL A 20 45.82 -3.41 31.38
CA VAL A 20 45.23 -2.20 32.00
C VAL A 20 43.76 -2.03 31.60
N LEU A 21 43.39 -2.40 30.37
CA LEU A 21 42.04 -2.28 29.86
C LEU A 21 41.18 -3.56 30.05
N GLU A 22 41.74 -4.55 30.78
CA GLU A 22 41.08 -5.80 31.11
C GLU A 22 40.51 -6.58 29.89
N VAL A 23 41.30 -6.62 28.79
CA VAL A 23 40.92 -7.32 27.55
C VAL A 23 42.01 -8.37 27.20
N ALA A 24 41.58 -9.49 26.59
CA ALA A 24 42.52 -10.50 26.15
C ALA A 24 43.33 -10.03 24.91
N PRO A 25 44.69 -10.19 24.92
CA PRO A 25 45.52 -9.86 23.75
C PRO A 25 45.08 -10.65 22.49
N SER A 26 44.66 -11.90 22.63
CA SER A 26 44.11 -12.70 21.51
C SER A 26 42.93 -12.05 20.85
N GLY A 27 42.02 -11.44 21.63
CA GLY A 27 40.89 -10.66 21.13
C GLY A 27 41.30 -9.43 20.34
N TYR A 28 42.35 -8.73 20.79
CA TYR A 28 42.88 -7.57 20.06
C TYR A 28 43.50 -8.00 18.72
N TYR A 29 44.32 -9.04 18.67
CA TYR A 29 44.90 -9.48 17.40
C TYR A 29 43.85 -10.09 16.45
N ALA A 30 42.83 -10.77 16.96
CA ALA A 30 41.67 -11.22 16.16
C ALA A 30 40.94 -10.01 15.56
N TRP A 31 40.72 -8.97 16.36
CA TRP A 31 40.12 -7.72 15.89
C TRP A 31 40.96 -6.99 14.83
N LEU A 32 42.30 -7.01 14.96
CA LEU A 32 43.17 -6.43 13.92
C LEU A 32 43.03 -7.14 12.57
N LYS A 33 42.89 -8.45 12.58
CA LYS A 33 42.69 -9.25 11.37
C LYS A 33 41.29 -9.04 10.79
N GLN A 34 40.29 -8.94 11.64
CA GLN A 34 38.89 -8.80 11.24
C GLN A 34 38.17 -7.76 12.13
N PRO A 35 38.34 -6.45 11.83
CA PRO A 35 37.77 -5.37 12.65
C PRO A 35 36.24 -5.40 12.78
N LEU A 36 35.56 -5.96 11.78
CA LEU A 36 34.12 -6.15 11.79
C LEU A 36 33.79 -7.62 12.09
N SER A 37 32.97 -7.85 13.12
CA SER A 37 32.45 -9.18 13.41
C SER A 37 31.63 -9.74 12.23
N ASN A 38 31.54 -11.05 12.11
CA ASN A 38 30.69 -11.71 11.10
C ASN A 38 29.25 -11.17 11.13
N ARG A 39 28.73 -10.89 12.33
CA ARG A 39 27.41 -10.29 12.52
C ARG A 39 27.34 -8.88 11.95
N ALA A 40 28.38 -8.06 12.13
CA ALA A 40 28.42 -6.70 11.61
C ALA A 40 28.54 -6.69 10.08
N GLN A 41 29.31 -7.61 9.51
CA GLN A 41 29.43 -7.78 8.06
C GLN A 41 28.09 -8.21 7.45
N GLU A 42 27.38 -9.15 8.07
CA GLU A 42 26.08 -9.62 7.65
C GLU A 42 25.00 -8.55 7.84
N ASP A 43 25.07 -7.74 8.91
CA ASP A 43 24.20 -6.58 9.10
C ASP A 43 24.42 -5.52 7.99
N ALA A 44 25.65 -5.28 7.58
CA ALA A 44 25.96 -4.38 6.48
C ALA A 44 25.44 -4.92 5.14
N ARG A 45 25.53 -6.23 4.89
CA ARG A 45 24.96 -6.90 3.71
C ARG A 45 23.45 -6.77 3.69
N LEU A 46 22.77 -7.13 4.76
CA LEU A 46 21.32 -7.02 4.90
C LEU A 46 20.84 -5.58 4.77
N LEU A 47 21.58 -4.61 5.31
CA LEU A 47 21.22 -3.20 5.21
C LEU A 47 21.16 -2.72 3.76
N ARG A 48 22.05 -3.20 2.87
CA ARG A 48 21.98 -2.89 1.45
C ARG A 48 20.68 -3.37 0.82
N LEU A 49 20.25 -4.59 1.12
CA LEU A 49 18.99 -5.15 0.63
C LEU A 49 17.77 -4.43 1.21
N ILE A 50 17.81 -4.09 2.51
CA ILE A 50 16.78 -3.27 3.17
C ILE A 50 16.64 -1.91 2.48
N ARG A 51 17.75 -1.24 2.17
CA ARG A 51 17.74 0.04 1.45
C ARG A 51 17.18 -0.10 0.05
N ALA A 52 17.54 -1.15 -0.67
CA ALA A 52 17.01 -1.41 -2.01
C ALA A 52 15.48 -1.57 -1.99
N SER A 53 14.93 -2.40 -1.09
CA SER A 53 13.48 -2.55 -0.91
C SER A 53 12.80 -1.24 -0.47
N PHE A 54 13.42 -0.48 0.44
CA PHE A 54 12.89 0.79 0.92
C PHE A 54 12.83 1.84 -0.20
N VAL A 55 13.87 1.94 -1.03
CA VAL A 55 13.93 2.86 -2.18
C VAL A 55 12.93 2.41 -3.27
N ALA A 56 12.90 1.12 -3.61
CA ALA A 56 11.96 0.58 -4.59
C ALA A 56 10.50 0.87 -4.21
N SER A 57 10.19 0.87 -2.91
CA SER A 57 8.87 1.27 -2.40
C SER A 57 8.70 2.79 -2.22
N GLN A 58 9.62 3.61 -2.70
CA GLN A 58 9.61 5.07 -2.52
C GLN A 58 9.46 5.52 -1.06
N GLY A 59 10.05 4.79 -0.11
CA GLY A 59 9.96 5.07 1.32
C GLY A 59 8.60 4.72 1.95
N ILE A 60 7.77 3.96 1.26
CA ILE A 60 6.43 3.56 1.74
C ILE A 60 6.52 2.36 2.69
N TYR A 61 7.46 1.43 2.46
CA TYR A 61 7.54 0.20 3.23
C TYR A 61 8.25 0.42 4.57
N GLY A 62 7.57 0.00 5.66
CA GLY A 62 8.19 -0.20 6.97
C GLY A 62 8.71 -1.63 7.14
N ALA A 63 9.35 -1.89 8.28
CA ALA A 63 9.99 -3.16 8.58
C ALA A 63 9.15 -4.43 8.27
N PRO A 64 7.82 -4.48 8.50
CA PRO A 64 7.03 -5.67 8.16
C PRO A 64 6.99 -5.99 6.67
N ARG A 65 6.91 -4.99 5.78
CA ARG A 65 6.88 -5.20 4.33
C ARG A 65 8.27 -5.43 3.76
N VAL A 66 9.27 -4.69 4.22
CA VAL A 66 10.66 -4.92 3.86
C VAL A 66 11.09 -6.34 4.25
N PHE A 67 10.69 -6.83 5.42
CA PHE A 67 10.93 -8.21 5.83
C PHE A 67 10.31 -9.23 4.85
N LEU A 68 9.10 -8.97 4.34
CA LEU A 68 8.47 -9.85 3.34
C LEU A 68 9.23 -9.85 2.01
N ASP A 69 9.75 -8.69 1.56
CA ASP A 69 10.58 -8.60 0.36
C ASP A 69 11.87 -9.40 0.51
N LEU A 70 12.55 -9.29 1.65
CA LEU A 70 13.76 -10.05 1.95
C LEU A 70 13.48 -11.56 1.99
N ARG A 71 12.37 -11.98 2.58
CA ARG A 71 11.95 -13.39 2.61
C ARG A 71 11.68 -13.94 1.21
N GLU A 72 11.03 -13.16 0.35
CA GLU A 72 10.78 -13.53 -1.06
C GLU A 72 12.07 -13.61 -1.87
N ALA A 73 13.06 -12.77 -1.54
CA ALA A 73 14.41 -12.85 -2.09
C ALA A 73 15.27 -13.99 -1.51
N GLY A 74 14.71 -14.86 -0.64
CA GLY A 74 15.40 -16.02 -0.06
C GLY A 74 16.21 -15.72 1.19
N GLU A 75 16.13 -14.51 1.77
CA GLU A 75 16.90 -14.15 2.95
C GLU A 75 16.33 -14.74 4.24
N THR A 76 17.21 -15.28 5.07
CA THR A 76 16.89 -15.84 6.40
C THR A 76 17.25 -14.84 7.50
N CYS A 77 16.41 -13.87 7.74
CA CYS A 77 16.59 -12.91 8.83
C CYS A 77 15.28 -12.75 9.63
N SER A 78 15.38 -12.24 10.86
CA SER A 78 14.18 -11.99 11.66
C SER A 78 13.60 -10.58 11.37
N LYS A 79 12.27 -10.44 11.52
CA LYS A 79 11.60 -9.14 11.42
C LYS A 79 12.18 -8.10 12.40
N HIS A 80 12.58 -8.55 13.60
CA HIS A 80 13.20 -7.67 14.59
C HIS A 80 14.57 -7.16 14.16
N ARG A 81 15.36 -7.99 13.47
CA ARG A 81 16.67 -7.57 12.91
C ARG A 81 16.47 -6.51 11.84
N VAL A 82 15.51 -6.71 10.93
CA VAL A 82 15.14 -5.69 9.92
C VAL A 82 14.69 -4.39 10.58
N ALA A 83 13.80 -4.46 11.59
CA ALA A 83 13.32 -3.28 12.29
C ALA A 83 14.44 -2.52 13.02
N ARG A 84 15.39 -3.24 13.63
CA ARG A 84 16.57 -2.65 14.27
C ARG A 84 17.45 -1.92 13.25
N LEU A 85 17.83 -2.59 12.16
CA LEU A 85 18.67 -2.00 11.12
C LEU A 85 18.03 -0.78 10.46
N MET A 86 16.73 -0.82 10.19
CA MET A 86 15.98 0.34 9.68
C MET A 86 16.02 1.52 10.66
N ARG A 87 15.80 1.27 11.95
CA ARG A 87 15.81 2.31 12.99
C ARG A 87 17.18 2.95 13.14
N GLU A 88 18.25 2.14 13.25
CA GLU A 88 19.64 2.59 13.36
C GLU A 88 20.07 3.46 12.16
N ASN A 89 19.52 3.16 10.97
CA ASN A 89 19.81 3.89 9.74
C ASN A 89 18.73 4.93 9.37
N ARG A 90 17.83 5.29 10.28
CA ARG A 90 16.78 6.31 10.10
C ARG A 90 15.87 6.06 8.88
N LEU A 91 15.66 4.80 8.51
CA LEU A 91 14.76 4.41 7.43
C LEU A 91 13.34 4.29 8.01
N GLN A 92 12.55 5.35 7.87
CA GLN A 92 11.21 5.45 8.42
C GLN A 92 10.16 5.47 7.31
N ALA A 93 9.18 4.58 7.39
CA ALA A 93 8.03 4.59 6.48
C ALA A 93 7.19 5.86 6.66
N LEU A 94 6.56 6.29 5.58
CA LEU A 94 5.64 7.43 5.62
C LEU A 94 4.48 7.18 6.61
N HIS A 95 4.31 8.06 7.57
CA HIS A 95 3.18 8.05 8.49
C HIS A 95 2.10 9.05 8.05
N GLY A 96 0.84 8.61 8.04
CA GLY A 96 -0.29 9.48 7.66
C GLY A 96 -0.90 10.20 8.87
N TYR A 97 -1.44 11.40 8.63
CA TYR A 97 -2.24 12.12 9.63
C TYR A 97 -3.72 11.69 9.54
N ARG A 98 -4.44 11.76 10.68
CA ARG A 98 -5.91 11.64 10.69
C ARG A 98 -6.51 12.88 10.01
N THR A 99 -7.38 12.67 9.03
CA THR A 99 -8.15 13.74 8.39
C THR A 99 -9.53 13.86 9.01
N ARG A 100 -10.05 15.09 9.19
CA ARG A 100 -11.45 15.35 9.52
C ARG A 100 -12.34 14.93 8.35
N ARG A 101 -13.48 14.32 8.66
CA ARG A 101 -14.51 13.92 7.69
C ARG A 101 -15.45 15.09 7.42
N TRP A 102 -15.87 15.21 6.17
CA TRP A 102 -16.90 16.16 5.74
C TRP A 102 -18.15 15.38 5.37
N SER A 103 -19.32 15.87 5.74
CA SER A 103 -20.60 15.27 5.34
C SER A 103 -20.98 15.70 3.92
N VAL A 104 -21.42 14.74 3.12
CA VAL A 104 -21.92 14.95 1.75
C VAL A 104 -23.46 14.96 1.78
N GLY A 105 -24.09 15.66 0.82
CA GLY A 105 -25.55 15.83 0.73
C GLY A 105 -26.36 14.51 0.66
N LYS A 106 -27.68 14.61 0.77
CA LYS A 106 -28.58 13.46 0.79
C LYS A 106 -28.83 12.93 -0.64
N PRO A 107 -28.81 11.60 -0.87
CA PRO A 107 -29.19 11.02 -2.16
C PRO A 107 -30.70 11.15 -2.41
N ALA A 108 -31.09 11.22 -3.68
CA ALA A 108 -32.51 11.31 -4.09
C ALA A 108 -33.27 9.99 -3.90
N VAL A 109 -32.56 8.86 -3.97
CA VAL A 109 -33.12 7.52 -3.84
C VAL A 109 -32.27 6.66 -2.90
N LEU A 110 -32.91 5.96 -1.97
CA LEU A 110 -32.26 5.02 -1.06
C LEU A 110 -32.24 3.61 -1.69
N ILE A 111 -31.05 3.07 -1.85
CA ILE A 111 -30.80 1.70 -2.27
C ILE A 111 -30.44 0.89 -1.00
N PRO A 112 -30.99 -0.34 -0.79
CA PRO A 112 -30.70 -1.11 0.41
C PRO A 112 -29.23 -1.51 0.52
N ASN A 113 -28.71 -1.64 1.75
CA ASN A 113 -27.36 -2.14 2.01
C ASN A 113 -27.34 -3.66 1.93
N LEU A 114 -26.99 -4.17 0.76
CA LEU A 114 -26.86 -5.61 0.50
C LEU A 114 -25.50 -6.17 0.91
N LEU A 115 -24.46 -5.31 0.94
CA LEU A 115 -23.10 -5.71 1.31
C LEU A 115 -23.00 -6.08 2.80
N GLN A 116 -23.71 -5.35 3.69
CA GLN A 116 -23.76 -5.61 5.13
C GLN A 116 -22.38 -5.78 5.78
N ARG A 117 -21.40 -5.02 5.36
CA ARG A 117 -19.97 -5.09 5.81
C ARG A 117 -19.29 -6.45 5.53
N ARG A 118 -19.82 -7.26 4.65
CA ARG A 118 -19.18 -8.52 4.23
C ARG A 118 -18.05 -8.23 3.24
N PHE A 119 -16.96 -7.66 3.76
CA PHE A 119 -15.81 -7.23 2.94
C PHE A 119 -14.88 -8.36 2.52
N THR A 120 -15.09 -9.57 3.02
CA THR A 120 -14.36 -10.76 2.59
C THR A 120 -15.28 -11.57 1.68
N VAL A 121 -14.87 -11.75 0.44
CA VAL A 121 -15.60 -12.49 -0.58
C VAL A 121 -14.74 -13.63 -1.13
N SER A 122 -15.41 -14.72 -1.54
CA SER A 122 -14.73 -15.99 -1.90
C SER A 122 -14.12 -16.00 -3.31
N ARG A 123 -14.51 -15.07 -4.18
CA ARG A 123 -14.04 -15.02 -5.58
C ARG A 123 -14.07 -13.62 -6.15
N ALA A 124 -13.26 -13.38 -7.18
CA ALA A 124 -13.27 -12.14 -7.94
C ALA A 124 -14.66 -11.88 -8.57
N ASN A 125 -14.99 -10.61 -8.72
CA ASN A 125 -16.23 -10.11 -9.30
C ASN A 125 -17.50 -10.52 -8.54
N ARG A 126 -17.40 -10.92 -7.25
CA ARG A 126 -18.58 -11.13 -6.42
C ARG A 126 -19.13 -9.83 -5.87
N ALA A 127 -18.26 -8.97 -5.41
CA ALA A 127 -18.65 -7.66 -4.92
C ALA A 127 -17.53 -6.64 -5.20
N TRP A 128 -17.93 -5.49 -5.69
CA TRP A 128 -17.11 -4.32 -5.93
C TRP A 128 -17.51 -3.20 -4.97
N VAL A 129 -16.58 -2.35 -4.61
CA VAL A 129 -16.87 -1.09 -3.92
C VAL A 129 -16.43 0.07 -4.79
N THR A 130 -17.21 1.14 -4.77
CA THR A 130 -16.92 2.37 -5.51
C THR A 130 -17.07 3.58 -4.60
N ASP A 131 -16.23 4.56 -4.81
CA ASP A 131 -16.25 5.80 -4.03
C ASP A 131 -15.50 6.91 -4.77
N ILE A 132 -15.65 8.14 -4.32
CA ILE A 132 -15.05 9.33 -4.91
C ILE A 132 -14.19 10.03 -3.87
N THR A 133 -13.01 10.50 -4.30
CA THR A 133 -12.20 11.42 -3.50
C THR A 133 -11.82 12.66 -4.30
N TYR A 134 -11.32 13.66 -3.62
CA TYR A 134 -10.83 14.90 -4.24
C TYR A 134 -9.36 15.14 -3.90
N ILE A 135 -8.65 15.71 -4.87
CA ILE A 135 -7.22 15.95 -4.85
C ILE A 135 -7.00 17.42 -5.22
N ARG A 136 -6.24 18.12 -4.39
CA ARG A 136 -5.92 19.52 -4.66
C ARG A 136 -4.75 19.63 -5.63
N THR A 137 -4.92 20.48 -6.65
CA THR A 137 -3.85 20.89 -7.56
C THR A 137 -3.80 22.43 -7.61
N TRP A 138 -2.75 23.00 -8.19
CA TRP A 138 -2.68 24.44 -8.41
C TRP A 138 -3.78 24.95 -9.35
N GLN A 139 -4.27 24.08 -10.26
CA GLN A 139 -5.39 24.40 -11.16
C GLN A 139 -6.78 24.19 -10.51
N GLY A 140 -6.84 23.90 -9.20
CA GLY A 140 -8.07 23.61 -8.48
C GLY A 140 -8.26 22.13 -8.19
N TRP A 141 -9.50 21.73 -7.92
CA TRP A 141 -9.83 20.35 -7.54
C TRP A 141 -9.78 19.39 -8.73
N LEU A 142 -9.26 18.21 -8.49
CA LEU A 142 -9.38 17.00 -9.32
C LEU A 142 -10.16 15.96 -8.52
N TYR A 143 -11.20 15.40 -9.09
CA TYR A 143 -12.02 14.36 -8.49
C TYR A 143 -11.63 13.01 -9.08
N LEU A 144 -11.45 12.02 -8.22
CA LEU A 144 -11.07 10.66 -8.58
C LEU A 144 -12.16 9.70 -8.12
N GLY A 145 -12.81 9.02 -9.07
CA GLY A 145 -13.68 7.89 -8.85
C GLY A 145 -12.91 6.59 -9.00
N VAL A 146 -13.14 5.61 -8.13
CA VAL A 146 -12.49 4.29 -8.20
C VAL A 146 -13.50 3.17 -8.03
N VAL A 147 -13.18 2.02 -8.62
CA VAL A 147 -13.88 0.74 -8.42
C VAL A 147 -12.85 -0.29 -7.98
N MET A 148 -13.10 -0.93 -6.84
CA MET A 148 -12.22 -1.95 -6.26
C MET A 148 -12.95 -3.28 -6.15
N ASP A 149 -12.31 -4.36 -6.56
CA ASP A 149 -12.78 -5.72 -6.29
C ASP A 149 -12.46 -6.12 -4.84
N LEU A 150 -13.48 -6.46 -4.06
CA LEU A 150 -13.30 -6.85 -2.66
C LEU A 150 -12.52 -8.14 -2.47
N PHE A 151 -12.45 -9.01 -3.48
CA PHE A 151 -11.71 -10.25 -3.40
C PHE A 151 -10.20 -10.04 -3.28
N SER A 152 -9.65 -9.25 -4.18
CA SER A 152 -8.21 -9.04 -4.31
C SER A 152 -7.75 -7.67 -3.84
N ARG A 153 -8.67 -6.76 -3.53
CA ARG A 153 -8.37 -5.33 -3.30
C ARG A 153 -7.79 -4.62 -4.54
N LYS A 154 -7.90 -5.24 -5.71
CA LYS A 154 -7.45 -4.64 -6.97
C LYS A 154 -8.34 -3.48 -7.37
N ILE A 155 -7.74 -2.36 -7.76
CA ILE A 155 -8.47 -1.29 -8.45
C ILE A 155 -8.66 -1.75 -9.89
N ILE A 156 -9.92 -1.97 -10.26
CA ILE A 156 -10.32 -2.53 -11.55
C ILE A 156 -10.91 -1.50 -12.51
N GLY A 157 -11.16 -0.30 -11.99
CA GLY A 157 -11.60 0.84 -12.77
C GLY A 157 -11.39 2.13 -12.00
N TRP A 158 -11.07 3.19 -12.73
CA TRP A 158 -10.92 4.52 -12.16
C TRP A 158 -11.11 5.59 -13.24
N ALA A 159 -11.47 6.79 -12.82
CA ALA A 159 -11.54 7.96 -13.67
C ALA A 159 -11.20 9.21 -12.87
N ALA A 160 -10.62 10.23 -13.54
CA ALA A 160 -10.30 11.51 -12.94
C ALA A 160 -10.91 12.64 -13.77
N ARG A 161 -11.58 13.59 -13.10
CA ARG A 161 -12.26 14.72 -13.77
C ARG A 161 -12.15 16.00 -12.95
N PRO A 162 -12.22 17.19 -13.58
CA PRO A 162 -12.20 18.47 -12.87
C PRO A 162 -13.48 18.75 -12.09
N THR A 163 -14.54 18.00 -12.31
CA THR A 163 -15.87 18.19 -11.71
C THR A 163 -16.43 16.88 -11.17
N ILE A 164 -17.23 16.98 -10.09
CA ILE A 164 -17.85 15.81 -9.41
C ILE A 164 -19.24 15.52 -10.02
N HIS A 165 -19.31 15.26 -11.31
CA HIS A 165 -20.56 14.86 -11.96
C HIS A 165 -20.69 13.34 -12.02
N ARG A 166 -21.91 12.85 -12.34
CA ARG A 166 -22.22 11.42 -12.47
C ARG A 166 -21.33 10.70 -13.48
N GLU A 167 -20.89 11.40 -14.52
CA GLU A 167 -20.02 10.88 -15.57
C GLU A 167 -18.69 10.35 -15.00
N LEU A 168 -18.16 10.95 -13.93
CA LEU A 168 -16.96 10.49 -13.24
C LEU A 168 -17.11 9.04 -12.76
N VAL A 169 -18.23 8.74 -12.11
CA VAL A 169 -18.53 7.40 -11.60
C VAL A 169 -18.79 6.43 -12.73
N LEU A 170 -19.58 6.84 -13.71
CA LEU A 170 -19.93 6.00 -14.86
C LEU A 170 -18.69 5.59 -15.65
N ASP A 171 -17.73 6.51 -15.87
CA ASP A 171 -16.47 6.20 -16.54
C ASP A 171 -15.62 5.19 -15.73
N ALA A 172 -15.48 5.40 -14.43
CA ALA A 172 -14.74 4.47 -13.57
C ALA A 172 -15.35 3.06 -13.60
N VAL A 173 -16.69 2.98 -13.51
CA VAL A 173 -17.38 1.69 -13.54
C VAL A 173 -17.37 1.07 -14.93
N LEU A 174 -17.46 1.88 -15.99
CA LEU A 174 -17.37 1.38 -17.37
C LEU A 174 -15.99 0.74 -17.65
N MET A 175 -14.91 1.34 -17.15
CA MET A 175 -13.58 0.74 -17.20
C MET A 175 -13.57 -0.63 -16.51
N ALA A 176 -14.12 -0.72 -15.30
CA ALA A 176 -14.23 -1.98 -14.55
C ALA A 176 -15.06 -3.03 -15.29
N VAL A 177 -16.20 -2.64 -15.85
CA VAL A 177 -17.10 -3.52 -16.63
C VAL A 177 -16.39 -4.09 -17.87
N ARG A 178 -15.68 -3.25 -18.61
CA ARG A 178 -14.91 -3.68 -19.80
C ARG A 178 -13.81 -4.67 -19.43
N ALA A 179 -13.09 -4.41 -18.33
CA ALA A 179 -12.01 -5.27 -17.86
C ALA A 179 -12.50 -6.61 -17.30
N ARG A 180 -13.66 -6.64 -16.63
CA ARG A 180 -14.11 -7.77 -15.81
C ARG A 180 -15.33 -8.51 -16.31
N ARG A 181 -16.14 -7.92 -17.20
CA ARG A 181 -17.37 -8.50 -17.75
C ARG A 181 -18.26 -9.11 -16.66
N PRO A 182 -18.77 -8.29 -15.72
CA PRO A 182 -19.50 -8.77 -14.53
C PRO A 182 -20.78 -9.54 -14.90
N ARG A 183 -21.17 -10.44 -13.99
CA ARG A 183 -22.42 -11.21 -14.11
C ARG A 183 -23.07 -11.33 -12.73
N GLY A 184 -24.04 -10.45 -12.41
CA GLY A 184 -24.67 -10.41 -11.09
C GLY A 184 -23.67 -10.00 -9.98
N THR A 185 -22.82 -9.01 -10.28
CA THR A 185 -21.82 -8.49 -9.35
C THR A 185 -22.44 -7.40 -8.50
N LEU A 186 -22.36 -7.53 -7.18
CA LEU A 186 -22.75 -6.46 -6.26
C LEU A 186 -21.81 -5.26 -6.44
N ILE A 187 -22.35 -4.05 -6.61
CA ILE A 187 -21.56 -2.81 -6.57
C ILE A 187 -22.05 -1.94 -5.42
N HIS A 188 -21.18 -1.73 -4.44
CA HIS A 188 -21.49 -0.99 -3.22
C HIS A 188 -20.87 0.40 -3.25
N SER A 189 -21.66 1.42 -2.88
CA SER A 189 -21.23 2.82 -2.80
C SER A 189 -21.65 3.46 -1.48
N ASP A 190 -21.14 4.65 -1.22
CA ASP A 190 -21.71 5.54 -0.21
C ASP A 190 -23.08 6.11 -0.69
N GLN A 191 -23.70 6.96 0.15
CA GLN A 191 -24.94 7.66 -0.19
C GLN A 191 -24.70 8.97 -0.97
N GLY A 192 -23.64 9.06 -1.78
CA GLY A 192 -23.40 10.20 -2.65
C GLY A 192 -24.55 10.39 -3.68
N THR A 193 -24.85 11.65 -4.02
CA THR A 193 -25.92 11.98 -4.97
C THR A 193 -25.71 11.34 -6.34
N GLN A 194 -24.46 11.06 -6.72
CA GLN A 194 -24.07 10.42 -7.98
C GLN A 194 -24.61 9.00 -8.09
N PHE A 195 -24.69 8.28 -6.97
CA PHE A 195 -25.10 6.87 -6.89
C PHE A 195 -26.61 6.69 -6.68
N GLY A 196 -27.34 7.77 -6.33
CA GLY A 196 -28.80 7.73 -6.13
C GLY A 196 -29.63 8.11 -7.36
N SER A 197 -29.03 8.24 -8.55
CA SER A 197 -29.71 8.68 -9.76
C SER A 197 -30.35 7.51 -10.55
N ASP A 198 -31.42 7.81 -11.31
CA ASP A 198 -32.01 6.84 -12.24
C ASP A 198 -31.02 6.42 -13.34
N ALA A 199 -30.14 7.31 -13.76
CA ALA A 199 -29.09 6.99 -14.72
C ALA A 199 -28.14 5.92 -14.17
N TRP A 200 -27.75 6.02 -12.90
CA TRP A 200 -26.95 5.02 -12.20
C TRP A 200 -27.66 3.66 -12.17
N ARG A 201 -28.95 3.63 -11.79
CA ARG A 201 -29.71 2.37 -11.72
C ARG A 201 -29.86 1.73 -13.11
N ARG A 202 -30.15 2.51 -14.16
CA ARG A 202 -30.19 2.01 -15.55
C ARG A 202 -28.85 1.45 -15.98
N PHE A 203 -27.75 2.17 -15.71
CA PHE A 203 -26.40 1.71 -16.02
C PHE A 203 -26.07 0.38 -15.31
N CYS A 204 -26.32 0.27 -14.02
CA CYS A 204 -26.10 -0.97 -13.30
C CYS A 204 -26.87 -2.13 -13.90
N ARG A 205 -28.15 -1.93 -14.21
CA ARG A 205 -29.01 -2.97 -14.83
C ARG A 205 -28.48 -3.40 -16.19
N SER A 206 -28.11 -2.47 -17.08
CA SER A 206 -27.59 -2.77 -18.42
C SER A 206 -26.25 -3.54 -18.38
N HIS A 207 -25.47 -3.38 -17.31
CA HIS A 207 -24.19 -4.04 -17.13
C HIS A 207 -24.23 -5.23 -16.13
N ARG A 208 -25.42 -5.71 -15.75
CA ARG A 208 -25.60 -6.84 -14.82
C ARG A 208 -24.92 -6.63 -13.47
N LEU A 209 -24.96 -5.40 -12.98
CA LEU A 209 -24.51 -5.00 -11.65
C LEU A 209 -25.71 -4.87 -10.72
N GLU A 210 -25.55 -5.32 -9.48
CA GLU A 210 -26.53 -5.18 -8.41
C GLU A 210 -26.12 -4.03 -7.49
N PRO A 211 -26.80 -2.88 -7.53
CA PRO A 211 -26.43 -1.72 -6.73
C PRO A 211 -26.77 -1.93 -5.25
N SER A 212 -25.86 -1.49 -4.38
CA SER A 212 -25.97 -1.48 -2.93
C SER A 212 -25.44 -0.18 -2.38
N MET A 213 -26.03 0.38 -1.33
CA MET A 213 -25.60 1.62 -0.72
C MET A 213 -25.36 1.48 0.77
N SER A 214 -24.40 2.22 1.29
CA SER A 214 -24.16 2.36 2.73
C SER A 214 -25.39 2.90 3.46
N ARG A 215 -25.55 2.57 4.72
CA ARG A 215 -26.57 3.18 5.58
C ARG A 215 -26.21 4.65 5.84
N LYS A 216 -27.22 5.49 6.02
CA LYS A 216 -27.05 6.92 6.29
C LYS A 216 -26.18 7.16 7.49
N GLY A 217 -25.15 7.99 7.33
CA GLY A 217 -24.22 8.35 8.40
C GLY A 217 -23.29 7.22 8.86
N ASN A 218 -23.32 6.05 8.23
CA ASN A 218 -22.52 4.92 8.63
C ASN A 218 -21.28 4.76 7.73
N CYS A 219 -20.18 5.39 8.12
CA CYS A 219 -18.90 5.33 7.43
C CYS A 219 -18.24 3.94 7.39
N TRP A 220 -18.63 3.04 8.30
CA TRP A 220 -18.09 1.69 8.33
C TRP A 220 -18.55 0.83 7.15
N ASP A 221 -19.65 1.20 6.53
CA ASP A 221 -20.23 0.44 5.43
C ASP A 221 -19.40 0.56 4.14
N ASN A 222 -18.58 1.63 3.96
CA ASN A 222 -17.66 1.80 2.83
C ASN A 222 -16.17 1.88 3.26
N ALA A 223 -15.82 1.32 4.42
CA ALA A 223 -14.50 1.43 5.04
C ALA A 223 -13.35 0.96 4.14
N VAL A 224 -13.58 0.05 3.20
CA VAL A 224 -12.54 -0.47 2.30
C VAL A 224 -12.12 0.56 1.27
N ALA A 225 -13.07 1.25 0.64
CA ALA A 225 -12.77 2.33 -0.29
C ALA A 225 -12.12 3.53 0.43
N GLU A 226 -12.62 3.89 1.63
CA GLU A 226 -12.00 4.92 2.47
C GLU A 226 -10.54 4.57 2.84
N ALA A 227 -10.26 3.30 3.15
CA ALA A 227 -8.91 2.82 3.46
C ALA A 227 -7.96 2.95 2.25
N PHE A 228 -8.46 2.66 1.03
CA PHE A 228 -7.70 2.90 -0.19
C PHE A 228 -7.36 4.38 -0.36
N PHE A 229 -8.33 5.28 -0.24
CA PHE A 229 -8.08 6.71 -0.37
C PHE A 229 -7.15 7.25 0.71
N GLY A 230 -7.28 6.76 1.93
CA GLY A 230 -6.32 7.06 2.99
C GLY A 230 -4.89 6.66 2.63
N THR A 231 -4.74 5.50 1.99
CA THR A 231 -3.48 4.98 1.49
C THR A 231 -2.93 5.82 0.33
N LEU A 232 -3.73 6.06 -0.70
CA LEU A 232 -3.39 6.89 -1.87
C LEU A 232 -2.94 8.30 -1.44
N LYS A 233 -3.73 8.93 -0.58
CA LYS A 233 -3.42 10.28 -0.07
C LYS A 233 -2.11 10.31 0.72
N LYS A 234 -1.85 9.30 1.53
CA LYS A 234 -0.62 9.19 2.32
C LYS A 234 0.60 8.90 1.45
N GLU A 235 0.47 7.94 0.54
CA GLU A 235 1.60 7.39 -0.20
C GLU A 235 1.98 8.22 -1.43
N LEU A 236 1.02 8.93 -2.04
CA LEU A 236 1.21 9.73 -3.25
C LEU A 236 0.89 11.21 -3.04
N ILE A 237 -0.37 11.54 -2.70
CA ILE A 237 -0.91 12.90 -2.87
C ILE A 237 -0.31 13.90 -1.87
N LYS A 238 -0.11 13.51 -0.60
CA LYS A 238 0.39 14.42 0.44
C LYS A 238 1.88 14.77 0.34
N LYS A 239 2.60 14.15 -0.58
CA LYS A 239 4.03 14.42 -0.78
C LYS A 239 4.27 15.79 -1.42
N HIS A 240 3.37 16.23 -2.30
CA HIS A 240 3.45 17.53 -3.00
C HIS A 240 2.10 17.91 -3.60
N ILE A 241 1.95 19.21 -3.93
CA ILE A 241 0.78 19.70 -4.66
C ILE A 241 1.14 19.71 -6.15
N TYR A 242 0.38 19.00 -6.96
CA TYR A 242 0.59 18.95 -8.42
C TYR A 242 0.30 20.29 -9.08
N ARG A 243 1.15 20.68 -10.05
CA ARG A 243 0.98 21.93 -10.81
C ARG A 243 -0.28 21.91 -11.67
N SER A 244 -0.60 20.76 -12.28
CA SER A 244 -1.79 20.61 -13.14
C SER A 244 -2.59 19.35 -12.76
N ARG A 245 -3.85 19.33 -13.21
CA ARG A 245 -4.71 18.15 -13.10
C ARG A 245 -4.17 16.96 -13.89
N ASP A 246 -3.58 17.24 -15.06
CA ASP A 246 -3.01 16.19 -15.92
C ASP A 246 -1.81 15.51 -15.25
N LEU A 247 -0.90 16.29 -14.66
CA LEU A 247 0.23 15.71 -13.89
C LEU A 247 -0.26 14.88 -12.71
N ALA A 248 -1.31 15.32 -12.01
CA ALA A 248 -1.92 14.54 -10.94
C ALA A 248 -2.54 13.25 -11.49
N THR A 249 -3.22 13.32 -12.62
CA THR A 249 -3.86 12.17 -13.28
C THR A 249 -2.82 11.12 -13.71
N VAL A 250 -1.72 11.54 -14.33
CA VAL A 250 -0.63 10.66 -14.72
C VAL A 250 0.00 9.98 -13.49
N ALA A 251 0.26 10.74 -12.43
CA ALA A 251 0.83 10.17 -11.21
C ALA A 251 -0.13 9.17 -10.52
N ILE A 252 -1.45 9.43 -10.56
CA ILE A 252 -2.46 8.51 -10.04
C ILE A 252 -2.53 7.24 -10.89
N ALA A 253 -2.47 7.37 -12.22
CA ALA A 253 -2.42 6.23 -13.15
C ALA A 253 -1.24 5.32 -12.83
N ASP A 254 -0.04 5.87 -12.77
CA ASP A 254 1.16 5.12 -12.43
C ASP A 254 1.07 4.47 -11.05
N TYR A 255 0.58 5.21 -10.04
CA TYR A 255 0.40 4.65 -8.71
C TYR A 255 -0.57 3.47 -8.71
N ILE A 256 -1.72 3.56 -9.37
CA ILE A 256 -2.74 2.51 -9.39
C ILE A 256 -2.26 1.31 -10.20
N GLU A 257 -1.81 1.54 -11.44
CA GLU A 257 -1.56 0.46 -12.40
C GLU A 257 -0.20 -0.21 -12.16
N THR A 258 0.83 0.58 -11.88
CA THR A 258 2.20 0.07 -11.75
C THR A 258 2.52 -0.35 -10.33
N PHE A 259 2.18 0.47 -9.33
CA PHE A 259 2.56 0.21 -7.95
C PHE A 259 1.47 -0.50 -7.15
N TYR A 260 0.27 0.10 -7.01
CA TYR A 260 -0.77 -0.42 -6.12
C TYR A 260 -1.24 -1.82 -6.52
N ASN A 261 -1.58 -2.01 -7.78
CA ASN A 261 -2.09 -3.28 -8.27
C ASN A 261 -1.01 -4.36 -8.42
N ARG A 262 0.19 -4.00 -8.91
CA ARG A 262 1.23 -4.99 -9.28
C ARG A 262 2.22 -5.29 -8.17
N SER A 263 2.61 -4.27 -7.41
CA SER A 263 3.77 -4.40 -6.50
C SER A 263 3.43 -4.20 -5.05
N ARG A 264 2.44 -3.35 -4.74
CA ARG A 264 2.15 -2.96 -3.36
C ARG A 264 1.59 -4.12 -2.54
N ARG A 265 2.28 -4.45 -1.45
CA ARG A 265 1.86 -5.51 -0.52
C ARG A 265 0.68 -5.09 0.34
N HIS A 266 -0.31 -5.97 0.45
CA HIS A 266 -1.53 -5.78 1.23
C HIS A 266 -1.66 -6.83 2.34
N SER A 267 -1.70 -6.39 3.59
CA SER A 267 -1.83 -7.29 4.75
C SER A 267 -3.12 -8.13 4.72
N HIS A 268 -4.22 -7.56 4.19
CA HIS A 268 -5.51 -8.26 4.12
C HIS A 268 -5.50 -9.51 3.22
N ILE A 269 -4.64 -9.54 2.21
CA ILE A 269 -4.51 -10.64 1.26
C ILE A 269 -3.18 -11.40 1.41
N GLY A 270 -2.68 -11.49 2.64
CA GLY A 270 -1.49 -12.28 2.94
C GLY A 270 -0.15 -11.63 2.60
N GLY A 271 -0.11 -10.29 2.43
CA GLY A 271 1.14 -9.57 2.21
C GLY A 271 1.67 -9.63 0.77
N VAL A 272 0.84 -10.03 -0.18
CA VAL A 272 1.13 -10.00 -1.62
C VAL A 272 0.43 -8.84 -2.30
N SER A 273 0.72 -8.59 -3.58
CA SER A 273 -0.01 -7.59 -4.35
C SER A 273 -1.37 -8.12 -4.84
N PRO A 274 -2.32 -7.23 -5.20
CA PRO A 274 -3.60 -7.63 -5.75
C PRO A 274 -3.49 -8.55 -6.97
N GLU A 275 -2.56 -8.29 -7.88
CA GLU A 275 -2.34 -9.10 -9.07
C GLU A 275 -1.75 -10.46 -8.75
N GLN A 276 -0.76 -10.52 -7.87
CA GLN A 276 -0.19 -11.79 -7.39
C GLN A 276 -1.25 -12.66 -6.70
N PHE A 277 -2.11 -12.03 -5.89
CA PHE A 277 -3.21 -12.74 -5.24
C PHE A 277 -4.20 -13.35 -6.24
N GLU A 278 -4.62 -12.59 -7.26
CA GLU A 278 -5.52 -13.11 -8.31
C GLU A 278 -4.86 -14.20 -9.15
N ALA A 279 -3.58 -14.05 -9.49
CA ALA A 279 -2.82 -15.04 -10.26
C ALA A 279 -2.73 -16.38 -9.51
N ALA A 280 -2.38 -16.35 -8.23
CA ALA A 280 -2.31 -17.55 -7.38
C ALA A 280 -3.67 -18.28 -7.27
N HIS A 281 -4.78 -17.54 -7.24
CA HIS A 281 -6.12 -18.15 -7.20
C HIS A 281 -6.58 -18.71 -8.54
N LYS A 282 -6.13 -18.17 -9.67
CA LYS A 282 -6.39 -18.74 -11.00
C LYS A 282 -5.66 -20.06 -11.18
N SER A 283 -4.38 -20.12 -10.81
CA SER A 283 -3.57 -21.33 -10.93
C SER A 283 -4.14 -22.49 -10.10
N ARG A 284 -4.57 -22.22 -8.86
CA ARG A 284 -5.21 -23.23 -8.00
C ARG A 284 -6.50 -23.81 -8.58
N LYS A 285 -7.30 -23.03 -9.32
CA LYS A 285 -8.51 -23.53 -9.98
C LYS A 285 -8.21 -24.40 -11.19
N GLN A 286 -7.10 -24.16 -11.88
CA GLN A 286 -6.66 -24.95 -13.04
C GLN A 286 -6.04 -26.28 -12.63
N SER A 287 -5.43 -26.37 -11.44
CA SER A 287 -4.83 -27.62 -10.92
C SER A 287 -5.82 -28.57 -10.22
N VAL A 288 -7.10 -28.20 -10.09
CA VAL A 288 -8.17 -29.02 -9.48
C VAL A 288 -9.09 -29.63 -10.55
N HIS A 289 -8.80 -29.42 -11.84
CA HIS A 289 -9.44 -30.05 -12.98
C HIS A 289 -8.43 -30.91 -13.73
#